data_811863d0c9a4d233c89bd9a5af5dccb6
#
_entry.id   811863d0c9a4d233c89bd9a5af5dccb6
#
_cell.length_a   1.000
_cell.length_b   1.000
_cell.length_c   1.000
_cell.angle_alpha   90.00
_cell.angle_beta   90.00
_cell.angle_gamma   90.00
#
_symmetry.space_group_name_H-M   'P 1'
#
loop_
_entity.id
_entity.type
_entity.pdbx_description
1 polymer ?
#
loop_
_entity_poly.entity_id
_entity_poly.type
_entity_poly.pdbx_seq_one_letter_code
_entity_poly.pdbx_strand_id
1 'polypeptide(L)'
;MATVELRSDTFTLPTDSMRRAMAAAEVGDDVWEEDPTVNRLQDLAAEMVGKEASLFVPSGSMGNLCAVLTHTRPGDEAIVEVDSHIYTHEVASGALVGGVQMRPLDTPDGRLDPAQVGVAIREPDIHNPRTGLLCLENTHNLKGGTCLNPRQTEALAEVAHRAGLPVHLDGARIFNAAVALGLDVRELTRPADSVMFCLSKGLSAPVGSMLAGPHAFVERARRMRKMLGGGMRQAGVLAAAGICALTENVDRLADDHANALELARGLQGVPAIAVDLGRVETNMVYAHCLPPLTRERFVALCLERGIKVDASGPGTVRMVTHRNVSRQDIAYAVKAIGEALRAEALAAV
;
A
#
# COMPACT_ATOMS: atom_id res chain seq x y z
N MET A 1 20.27 -12.63 -19.90
CA MET A 1 20.46 -11.85 -18.66
C MET A 1 19.23 -12.02 -17.78
N ALA A 2 19.38 -12.10 -16.47
CA ALA A 2 18.24 -12.08 -15.58
C ALA A 2 17.52 -10.73 -15.69
N THR A 3 16.20 -10.72 -15.66
CA THR A 3 15.39 -9.50 -15.72
C THR A 3 15.38 -8.81 -14.37
N VAL A 4 15.68 -7.52 -14.32
CA VAL A 4 15.53 -6.69 -13.11
C VAL A 4 14.10 -6.17 -13.07
N GLU A 5 13.31 -6.64 -12.11
CA GLU A 5 11.89 -6.30 -11.97
C GLU A 5 11.71 -5.14 -10.99
N LEU A 6 11.41 -3.95 -11.48
CA LEU A 6 11.22 -2.74 -10.66
C LEU A 6 9.82 -2.12 -10.81
N ARG A 7 8.86 -2.81 -11.42
CA ARG A 7 7.51 -2.25 -11.59
C ARG A 7 6.75 -2.12 -10.27
N SER A 8 6.85 -3.13 -9.41
CA SER A 8 6.10 -3.17 -8.15
C SER A 8 6.66 -4.25 -7.21
N ASP A 9 6.54 -4.05 -5.92
CA ASP A 9 6.78 -5.07 -4.89
C ASP A 9 5.70 -6.17 -4.87
N THR A 10 4.63 -6.04 -5.66
CA THR A 10 3.67 -7.12 -5.92
C THR A 10 4.24 -8.26 -6.78
N PHE A 11 5.41 -8.08 -7.38
CA PHE A 11 6.15 -9.12 -8.09
C PHE A 11 7.06 -9.97 -7.21
N THR A 12 7.07 -9.74 -5.90
CA THR A 12 7.79 -10.59 -4.95
C THR A 12 7.31 -12.04 -5.03
N LEU A 13 8.26 -12.95 -4.88
CA LEU A 13 7.97 -14.37 -4.86
C LEU A 13 7.99 -14.90 -3.41
N PRO A 14 7.12 -15.86 -3.07
CA PRO A 14 7.15 -16.48 -1.76
C PRO A 14 8.50 -17.17 -1.52
N THR A 15 9.00 -17.00 -0.30
CA THR A 15 10.28 -17.59 0.13
C THR A 15 10.18 -19.12 0.24
N ASP A 16 11.33 -19.79 0.36
CA ASP A 16 11.37 -21.22 0.59
C ASP A 16 10.75 -21.61 1.95
N SER A 17 10.89 -20.75 2.97
CA SER A 17 10.22 -20.93 4.27
C SER A 17 8.70 -20.87 4.12
N MET A 18 8.20 -19.86 3.40
CA MET A 18 6.77 -19.74 3.08
C MET A 18 6.25 -20.97 2.33
N ARG A 19 6.96 -21.45 1.30
CA ARG A 19 6.54 -22.63 0.52
C ARG A 19 6.46 -23.89 1.39
N ARG A 20 7.43 -24.09 2.28
CA ARG A 20 7.40 -25.20 3.24
C ARG A 20 6.25 -25.04 4.25
N ALA A 21 6.05 -23.85 4.79
CA ALA A 21 4.97 -23.57 5.71
C ALA A 21 3.59 -23.80 5.08
N MET A 22 3.40 -23.34 3.84
CA MET A 22 2.17 -23.60 3.06
C MET A 22 1.90 -25.08 2.85
N ALA A 23 2.93 -25.87 2.52
CA ALA A 23 2.79 -27.31 2.29
C ALA A 23 2.50 -28.11 3.57
N ALA A 24 2.91 -27.59 4.73
CA ALA A 24 2.74 -28.24 6.04
C ALA A 24 1.62 -27.59 6.89
N ALA A 25 0.85 -26.66 6.31
CA ALA A 25 -0.15 -25.91 7.06
C ALA A 25 -1.26 -26.85 7.60
N GLU A 26 -1.56 -26.71 8.89
CA GLU A 26 -2.76 -27.27 9.47
C GLU A 26 -3.96 -26.44 9.00
N VAL A 27 -5.03 -27.10 8.52
CA VAL A 27 -6.15 -26.43 7.88
C VAL A 27 -7.49 -26.87 8.44
N GLY A 28 -8.47 -25.99 8.37
CA GLY A 28 -9.87 -26.20 8.66
C GLY A 28 -10.73 -25.29 7.79
N ASP A 29 -12.01 -25.15 8.08
CA ASP A 29 -12.88 -24.24 7.30
C ASP A 29 -12.88 -22.83 7.91
N ASP A 30 -12.28 -21.85 7.23
CA ASP A 30 -12.22 -20.44 7.67
C ASP A 30 -13.61 -19.80 7.80
N VAL A 31 -14.60 -20.23 7.04
CA VAL A 31 -15.98 -19.70 7.17
C VAL A 31 -16.62 -20.10 8.50
N TRP A 32 -16.23 -21.26 9.04
CA TRP A 32 -16.64 -21.73 10.36
C TRP A 32 -15.67 -21.31 11.49
N GLU A 33 -14.64 -20.55 11.15
CA GLU A 33 -13.58 -20.13 12.08
C GLU A 33 -12.80 -21.30 12.69
N GLU A 34 -12.75 -22.42 11.95
CA GLU A 34 -12.11 -23.67 12.37
C GLU A 34 -10.74 -23.89 11.71
N ASP A 35 -10.26 -22.97 10.84
CA ASP A 35 -8.90 -23.06 10.29
C ASP A 35 -7.88 -22.51 11.29
N PRO A 36 -7.07 -23.38 11.95
CA PRO A 36 -6.19 -22.94 13.03
C PRO A 36 -5.07 -22.04 12.54
N THR A 37 -4.62 -22.19 11.29
CA THR A 37 -3.55 -21.37 10.73
C THR A 37 -4.08 -19.97 10.36
N VAL A 38 -5.31 -19.84 9.85
CA VAL A 38 -5.95 -18.55 9.63
C VAL A 38 -6.17 -17.83 10.95
N ASN A 39 -6.69 -18.53 11.98
CA ASN A 39 -6.91 -17.94 13.30
C ASN A 39 -5.61 -17.40 13.88
N ARG A 40 -4.53 -18.20 13.85
CA ARG A 40 -3.20 -17.77 14.31
C ARG A 40 -2.68 -16.56 13.53
N LEU A 41 -2.86 -16.51 12.21
CA LEU A 41 -2.47 -15.33 11.42
C LEU A 41 -3.26 -14.09 11.84
N GLN A 42 -4.57 -14.24 12.06
CA GLN A 42 -5.44 -13.14 12.49
C GLN A 42 -5.03 -12.60 13.87
N ASP A 43 -4.77 -13.48 14.83
CA ASP A 43 -4.31 -13.09 16.16
C ASP A 43 -2.96 -12.35 16.10
N LEU A 44 -1.98 -12.91 15.38
CA LEU A 44 -0.66 -12.30 15.18
C LEU A 44 -0.77 -10.92 14.52
N ALA A 45 -1.58 -10.80 13.49
CA ALA A 45 -1.77 -9.55 12.76
C ALA A 45 -2.41 -8.47 13.63
N ALA A 46 -3.40 -8.81 14.44
CA ALA A 46 -4.04 -7.91 15.39
C ALA A 46 -3.04 -7.42 16.45
N GLU A 47 -2.27 -8.34 17.04
CA GLU A 47 -1.22 -8.02 18.02
C GLU A 47 -0.18 -7.07 17.44
N MET A 48 0.32 -7.36 16.23
CA MET A 48 1.38 -6.55 15.60
C MET A 48 0.95 -5.12 15.35
N VAL A 49 -0.31 -4.89 14.94
CA VAL A 49 -0.80 -3.53 14.67
C VAL A 49 -1.57 -2.93 15.84
N GLY A 50 -1.59 -3.59 17.01
CA GLY A 50 -2.20 -3.08 18.24
C GLY A 50 -3.71 -2.89 18.13
N LYS A 51 -4.42 -3.81 17.46
CA LYS A 51 -5.87 -3.84 17.37
C LYS A 51 -6.44 -5.06 18.10
N GLU A 52 -7.74 -5.02 18.43
CA GLU A 52 -8.40 -6.09 19.17
C GLU A 52 -8.57 -7.38 18.38
N ALA A 53 -8.78 -7.25 17.06
CA ALA A 53 -8.99 -8.38 16.17
C ALA A 53 -8.55 -8.04 14.75
N SER A 54 -8.39 -9.08 13.93
CA SER A 54 -8.16 -8.90 12.51
C SER A 54 -8.86 -9.98 11.66
N LEU A 55 -8.97 -9.71 10.36
CA LEU A 55 -9.61 -10.56 9.37
C LEU A 55 -8.66 -10.77 8.19
N PHE A 56 -8.41 -12.01 7.83
CA PHE A 56 -7.68 -12.35 6.59
C PHE A 56 -8.59 -12.16 5.38
N VAL A 57 -8.13 -11.40 4.39
CA VAL A 57 -8.83 -11.12 3.14
C VAL A 57 -7.95 -11.43 1.93
N PRO A 58 -8.54 -11.86 0.79
CA PRO A 58 -7.78 -12.23 -0.42
C PRO A 58 -6.89 -11.11 -0.98
N SER A 59 -7.30 -9.85 -0.84
CA SER A 59 -6.58 -8.69 -1.40
C SER A 59 -6.77 -7.43 -0.57
N GLY A 60 -5.88 -6.45 -0.75
CA GLY A 60 -6.01 -5.13 -0.12
C GLY A 60 -7.28 -4.39 -0.55
N SER A 61 -7.60 -4.44 -1.85
CA SER A 61 -8.84 -3.81 -2.37
C SER A 61 -10.09 -4.38 -1.71
N MET A 62 -10.14 -5.71 -1.47
CA MET A 62 -11.25 -6.29 -0.71
C MET A 62 -11.23 -5.82 0.75
N GLY A 63 -10.07 -5.70 1.36
CA GLY A 63 -9.93 -5.19 2.73
C GLY A 63 -10.45 -3.76 2.86
N ASN A 64 -10.03 -2.87 1.97
CA ASN A 64 -10.51 -1.49 1.91
C ASN A 64 -12.00 -1.41 1.66
N LEU A 65 -12.51 -2.17 0.69
CA LEU A 65 -13.95 -2.21 0.41
C LEU A 65 -14.74 -2.72 1.62
N CYS A 66 -14.29 -3.79 2.29
CA CYS A 66 -14.91 -4.27 3.53
C CYS A 66 -14.92 -3.18 4.61
N ALA A 67 -13.85 -2.40 4.75
CA ALA A 67 -13.79 -1.31 5.71
C ALA A 67 -14.80 -0.21 5.37
N VAL A 68 -14.85 0.25 4.10
CA VAL A 68 -15.83 1.24 3.65
C VAL A 68 -17.25 0.76 3.94
N LEU A 69 -17.61 -0.45 3.51
CA LEU A 69 -18.94 -1.03 3.73
C LEU A 69 -19.31 -1.20 5.22
N THR A 70 -18.30 -1.38 6.07
CA THR A 70 -18.52 -1.58 7.51
C THR A 70 -18.71 -0.27 8.26
N HIS A 71 -18.01 0.80 7.83
CA HIS A 71 -18.07 2.12 8.47
C HIS A 71 -19.19 3.01 7.94
N THR A 72 -19.64 2.77 6.71
CA THR A 72 -20.62 3.63 6.02
C THR A 72 -21.92 2.88 5.70
N ARG A 73 -22.87 3.61 5.17
CA ARG A 73 -24.11 3.09 4.59
C ARG A 73 -24.35 3.76 3.21
N PRO A 74 -25.17 3.18 2.33
CA PRO A 74 -25.50 3.80 1.06
C PRO A 74 -26.01 5.24 1.24
N GLY A 75 -25.49 6.16 0.43
CA GLY A 75 -25.78 7.60 0.50
C GLY A 75 -24.83 8.41 1.38
N ASP A 76 -23.91 7.77 2.12
CA ASP A 76 -22.86 8.47 2.84
C ASP A 76 -21.74 8.96 1.90
N GLU A 77 -20.91 9.86 2.44
CA GLU A 77 -19.70 10.37 1.79
C GLU A 77 -18.46 9.94 2.59
N ALA A 78 -17.38 9.53 1.90
CA ALA A 78 -16.10 9.23 2.49
C ALA A 78 -15.04 10.23 1.99
N ILE A 79 -14.32 10.87 2.90
CA ILE A 79 -13.20 11.77 2.57
C ILE A 79 -11.97 10.94 2.25
N VAL A 80 -11.31 11.23 1.13
CA VAL A 80 -10.11 10.54 0.65
C VAL A 80 -9.11 11.56 0.08
N GLU A 81 -7.83 11.22 -0.02
CA GLU A 81 -6.89 11.99 -0.83
C GLU A 81 -7.09 11.64 -2.33
N VAL A 82 -6.95 12.63 -3.23
CA VAL A 82 -7.33 12.52 -4.65
C VAL A 82 -6.58 11.43 -5.42
N ASP A 83 -5.34 11.13 -5.04
CA ASP A 83 -4.51 10.09 -5.64
C ASP A 83 -4.44 8.80 -4.79
N SER A 84 -5.23 8.71 -3.71
CA SER A 84 -5.27 7.51 -2.86
C SER A 84 -5.71 6.28 -3.65
N HIS A 85 -5.17 5.11 -3.26
CA HIS A 85 -5.44 3.83 -3.93
C HIS A 85 -6.93 3.48 -3.92
N ILE A 86 -7.59 3.69 -2.79
CA ILE A 86 -9.02 3.43 -2.59
C ILE A 86 -9.91 4.23 -3.56
N TYR A 87 -9.45 5.40 -3.99
CA TYR A 87 -10.17 6.26 -4.93
C TYR A 87 -9.81 5.96 -6.39
N THR A 88 -8.52 5.75 -6.69
CA THR A 88 -8.02 5.71 -8.07
C THR A 88 -7.85 4.30 -8.64
N HIS A 89 -7.59 3.27 -7.81
CA HIS A 89 -7.16 1.94 -8.26
C HIS A 89 -8.11 0.80 -7.89
N GLU A 90 -9.25 1.09 -7.22
CA GLU A 90 -10.20 0.06 -6.78
C GLU A 90 -11.51 0.06 -7.59
N VAL A 91 -11.44 0.55 -8.84
CA VAL A 91 -12.51 0.47 -9.85
C VAL A 91 -13.86 1.03 -9.34
N ALA A 92 -13.79 2.14 -8.58
CA ALA A 92 -14.95 2.78 -7.95
C ALA A 92 -15.81 1.82 -7.09
N SER A 93 -15.20 0.81 -6.49
CA SER A 93 -15.90 -0.24 -5.74
C SER A 93 -16.75 0.31 -4.58
N GLY A 94 -16.26 1.34 -3.87
CA GLY A 94 -17.01 2.01 -2.81
C GLY A 94 -18.33 2.63 -3.30
N ALA A 95 -18.33 3.20 -4.51
CA ALA A 95 -19.53 3.74 -5.13
C ALA A 95 -20.44 2.64 -5.69
N LEU A 96 -19.86 1.69 -6.44
CA LEU A 96 -20.62 0.65 -7.13
C LEU A 96 -21.29 -0.33 -6.16
N VAL A 97 -20.57 -0.77 -5.14
CA VAL A 97 -21.04 -1.79 -4.20
C VAL A 97 -21.59 -1.17 -2.91
N GLY A 98 -20.93 -0.12 -2.41
CA GLY A 98 -21.30 0.54 -1.16
C GLY A 98 -22.32 1.66 -1.30
N GLY A 99 -22.52 2.18 -2.51
CA GLY A 99 -23.33 3.38 -2.72
C GLY A 99 -22.76 4.62 -2.00
N VAL A 100 -21.44 4.65 -1.80
CA VAL A 100 -20.73 5.69 -1.05
C VAL A 100 -20.09 6.67 -2.03
N GLN A 101 -20.38 7.96 -1.85
CA GLN A 101 -19.73 9.01 -2.60
C GLN A 101 -18.32 9.25 -2.06
N MET A 102 -17.29 9.23 -2.92
CA MET A 102 -15.96 9.65 -2.52
C MET A 102 -15.82 11.17 -2.64
N ARG A 103 -15.24 11.79 -1.61
CA ARG A 103 -14.90 13.21 -1.59
C ARG A 103 -13.39 13.39 -1.61
N PRO A 104 -12.79 13.54 -2.80
CA PRO A 104 -11.35 13.67 -2.93
C PRO A 104 -10.88 15.06 -2.49
N LEU A 105 -9.74 15.09 -1.76
CA LEU A 105 -9.02 16.30 -1.38
C LEU A 105 -7.63 16.25 -2.03
N ASP A 106 -7.23 17.36 -2.67
CA ASP A 106 -5.95 17.44 -3.35
C ASP A 106 -4.83 17.80 -2.37
N THR A 107 -3.69 17.13 -2.54
CA THR A 107 -2.47 17.39 -1.78
C THR A 107 -1.22 17.29 -2.66
N PRO A 108 -0.15 18.03 -2.35
CA PRO A 108 1.08 17.95 -3.13
C PRO A 108 1.86 16.65 -2.91
N ASP A 109 1.67 15.98 -1.76
CA ASP A 109 2.53 14.88 -1.32
C ASP A 109 1.78 13.71 -0.64
N GLY A 110 0.44 13.68 -0.70
CA GLY A 110 -0.39 12.63 -0.11
C GLY A 110 -0.73 12.85 1.37
N ARG A 111 -0.22 13.92 1.98
CA ARG A 111 -0.48 14.26 3.37
C ARG A 111 -1.62 15.26 3.47
N LEU A 112 -2.79 14.80 3.91
CA LEU A 112 -3.94 15.66 4.14
C LEU A 112 -3.63 16.70 5.23
N ASP A 113 -4.19 17.90 5.06
CA ASP A 113 -4.17 18.93 6.10
C ASP A 113 -5.40 18.78 7.01
N PRO A 114 -5.24 18.73 8.35
CA PRO A 114 -6.35 18.67 9.29
C PRO A 114 -7.40 19.79 9.11
N ALA A 115 -6.96 21.01 8.76
CA ALA A 115 -7.89 22.12 8.49
C ALA A 115 -8.71 21.85 7.21
N GLN A 116 -8.08 21.32 6.16
CA GLN A 116 -8.77 20.95 4.92
C GLN A 116 -9.80 19.83 5.16
N VAL A 117 -9.44 18.82 5.96
CA VAL A 117 -10.38 17.76 6.37
C VAL A 117 -11.53 18.33 7.17
N GLY A 118 -11.27 19.23 8.13
CA GLY A 118 -12.31 19.89 8.92
C GLY A 118 -13.33 20.64 8.07
N VAL A 119 -12.88 21.37 7.05
CA VAL A 119 -13.77 22.08 6.11
C VAL A 119 -14.53 21.09 5.20
N ALA A 120 -13.95 19.92 4.93
CA ALA A 120 -14.59 18.91 4.11
C ALA A 120 -15.71 18.14 4.82
N ILE A 121 -15.71 18.04 6.14
CA ILE A 121 -16.79 17.42 6.92
C ILE A 121 -18.06 18.27 6.76
N ARG A 122 -19.14 17.63 6.31
CA ARG A 122 -20.39 18.33 6.05
C ARG A 122 -21.23 18.50 7.31
N GLU A 123 -21.75 19.70 7.45
CA GLU A 123 -22.81 19.96 8.44
C GLU A 123 -24.10 19.21 8.07
N PRO A 124 -24.85 18.74 9.07
CA PRO A 124 -26.14 18.12 8.83
C PRO A 124 -27.11 19.07 8.13
N ASP A 125 -27.47 18.75 6.89
CA ASP A 125 -28.42 19.49 6.05
C ASP A 125 -29.13 18.52 5.11
N ILE A 126 -30.41 18.83 4.73
CA ILE A 126 -31.19 17.98 3.83
C ILE A 126 -30.59 17.86 2.44
N HIS A 127 -29.71 18.77 2.04
CA HIS A 127 -29.04 18.79 0.74
C HIS A 127 -27.67 18.09 0.76
N ASN A 128 -27.16 17.74 1.93
CA ASN A 128 -25.83 17.16 2.09
C ASN A 128 -25.89 15.63 2.30
N PRO A 129 -25.03 14.84 1.64
CA PRO A 129 -24.76 13.50 2.13
C PRO A 129 -24.09 13.58 3.51
N ARG A 130 -24.34 12.58 4.36
CA ARG A 130 -23.62 12.47 5.63
C ARG A 130 -22.17 12.11 5.36
N THR A 131 -21.22 12.90 5.84
CA THR A 131 -19.84 12.43 5.91
C THR A 131 -19.77 11.26 6.89
N GLY A 132 -19.31 10.09 6.44
CA GLY A 132 -19.38 8.84 7.21
C GLY A 132 -18.02 8.23 7.53
N LEU A 133 -16.94 8.67 6.85
CA LEU A 133 -15.62 8.05 6.97
C LEU A 133 -14.51 9.02 6.52
N LEU A 134 -13.37 9.01 7.22
CA LEU A 134 -12.10 9.52 6.72
C LEU A 134 -11.19 8.34 6.36
N CYS A 135 -10.70 8.30 5.11
CA CYS A 135 -9.71 7.33 4.68
C CYS A 135 -8.32 7.99 4.55
N LEU A 136 -7.32 7.39 5.16
CA LEU A 136 -5.91 7.78 5.06
C LEU A 136 -5.13 6.69 4.34
N GLU A 137 -4.00 7.02 3.69
CA GLU A 137 -3.10 6.05 3.07
C GLU A 137 -1.67 6.22 3.57
N ASN A 138 -1.04 5.13 4.04
CA ASN A 138 0.33 5.11 4.55
C ASN A 138 1.02 3.74 4.27
N THR A 139 2.08 3.69 3.45
CA THR A 139 2.69 4.79 2.68
C THR A 139 1.85 5.14 1.46
N HIS A 140 1.85 6.41 1.07
CA HIS A 140 1.04 6.86 -0.07
C HIS A 140 1.64 6.42 -1.40
N ASN A 141 0.94 5.53 -2.13
CA ASN A 141 1.46 4.86 -3.33
C ASN A 141 1.81 5.83 -4.46
N LEU A 142 0.88 6.69 -4.88
CA LEU A 142 1.09 7.58 -6.03
C LEU A 142 1.89 8.85 -5.70
N LYS A 143 2.20 9.09 -4.44
CA LYS A 143 3.03 10.23 -4.01
C LYS A 143 4.45 9.83 -3.61
N GLY A 144 4.96 8.71 -4.13
CA GLY A 144 6.37 8.33 -3.92
C GLY A 144 6.63 7.44 -2.71
N GLY A 145 5.60 6.87 -2.10
CA GLY A 145 5.75 6.09 -0.87
C GLY A 145 5.96 6.98 0.36
N THR A 146 5.46 8.21 0.34
CA THR A 146 5.53 9.15 1.47
C THR A 146 4.86 8.60 2.71
N CYS A 147 5.44 8.90 3.88
CA CYS A 147 4.97 8.40 5.17
C CYS A 147 4.21 9.48 5.95
N LEU A 148 3.09 9.10 6.54
CA LEU A 148 2.49 9.84 7.65
C LEU A 148 3.17 9.41 8.95
N ASN A 149 3.68 10.36 9.72
CA ASN A 149 4.18 10.07 11.05
C ASN A 149 3.04 10.03 12.10
N PRO A 150 3.28 9.53 13.32
CA PRO A 150 2.23 9.39 14.34
C PRO A 150 1.48 10.70 14.65
N ARG A 151 2.19 11.83 14.71
CA ARG A 151 1.56 13.15 14.99
C ARG A 151 0.64 13.60 13.87
N GLN A 152 1.02 13.35 12.61
CA GLN A 152 0.18 13.67 11.44
C GLN A 152 -1.08 12.82 11.42
N THR A 153 -0.95 11.50 11.63
CA THR A 153 -2.10 10.59 11.71
C THR A 153 -3.02 10.97 12.87
N GLU A 154 -2.46 11.26 14.04
CA GLU A 154 -3.23 11.66 15.24
C GLU A 154 -4.00 12.97 15.01
N ALA A 155 -3.36 14.00 14.43
CA ALA A 155 -4.03 15.26 14.14
C ALA A 155 -5.21 15.12 13.17
N LEU A 156 -5.09 14.27 12.15
CA LEU A 156 -6.18 13.95 11.23
C LEU A 156 -7.31 13.17 11.91
N ALA A 157 -6.94 12.17 12.71
CA ALA A 157 -7.90 11.36 13.47
C ALA A 157 -8.66 12.20 14.49
N GLU A 158 -8.01 13.12 15.19
CA GLU A 158 -8.67 14.03 16.12
C GLU A 158 -9.76 14.89 15.45
N VAL A 159 -9.51 15.38 14.25
CA VAL A 159 -10.52 16.16 13.49
C VAL A 159 -11.71 15.28 13.16
N ALA A 160 -11.48 14.07 12.66
CA ALA A 160 -12.54 13.12 12.33
C ALA A 160 -13.33 12.70 13.57
N HIS A 161 -12.66 12.29 14.65
CA HIS A 161 -13.28 11.81 15.88
C HIS A 161 -14.11 12.91 16.57
N ARG A 162 -13.66 14.17 16.58
CA ARG A 162 -14.47 15.29 17.10
C ARG A 162 -15.79 15.47 16.35
N ALA A 163 -15.84 15.09 15.10
CA ALA A 163 -17.07 15.08 14.29
C ALA A 163 -17.82 13.74 14.33
N GLY A 164 -17.37 12.78 15.16
CA GLY A 164 -17.99 11.47 15.27
C GLY A 164 -17.74 10.54 14.06
N LEU A 165 -16.70 10.82 13.27
CA LEU A 165 -16.33 10.02 12.10
C LEU A 165 -15.27 8.99 12.46
N PRO A 166 -15.40 7.72 12.02
CA PRO A 166 -14.32 6.76 12.07
C PRO A 166 -13.22 7.11 11.06
N VAL A 167 -12.02 6.59 11.35
CA VAL A 167 -10.83 6.69 10.50
C VAL A 167 -10.42 5.31 10.03
N HIS A 168 -10.36 5.11 8.72
CA HIS A 168 -9.78 3.93 8.09
C HIS A 168 -8.40 4.26 7.53
N LEU A 169 -7.40 3.44 7.88
CA LEU A 169 -6.04 3.56 7.37
C LEU A 169 -5.78 2.46 6.32
N ASP A 170 -5.70 2.86 5.05
CA ASP A 170 -5.06 2.02 4.04
C ASP A 170 -3.56 1.99 4.33
N GLY A 171 -3.17 0.97 5.04
CA GLY A 171 -1.79 0.68 5.42
C GLY A 171 -1.16 -0.38 4.52
N ALA A 172 -1.48 -0.42 3.22
CA ALA A 172 -0.98 -1.47 2.31
C ALA A 172 0.53 -1.70 2.41
N ARG A 173 1.28 -0.67 2.84
CA ARG A 173 2.72 -0.72 3.12
C ARG A 173 3.07 -0.10 4.49
N ILE A 174 2.22 -0.29 5.49
CA ILE A 174 2.41 0.34 6.81
C ILE A 174 3.72 -0.12 7.50
N PHE A 175 4.15 -1.34 7.26
CA PHE A 175 5.44 -1.82 7.77
C PHE A 175 6.62 -1.14 7.09
N ASN A 176 6.52 -0.73 5.81
CA ASN A 176 7.52 0.13 5.19
C ASN A 176 7.58 1.48 5.90
N ALA A 177 6.44 2.10 6.23
CA ALA A 177 6.42 3.35 6.98
C ALA A 177 7.06 3.18 8.38
N ALA A 178 6.71 2.12 9.12
CA ALA A 178 7.27 1.85 10.44
C ALA A 178 8.79 1.69 10.40
N VAL A 179 9.31 0.88 9.47
CA VAL A 179 10.75 0.67 9.29
C VAL A 179 11.47 1.96 8.87
N ALA A 180 10.89 2.73 7.94
CA ALA A 180 11.48 3.99 7.47
C ALA A 180 11.56 5.04 8.59
N LEU A 181 10.56 5.10 9.45
CA LEU A 181 10.50 6.04 10.57
C LEU A 181 11.23 5.52 11.84
N GLY A 182 11.64 4.26 11.86
CA GLY A 182 12.27 3.64 13.03
C GLY A 182 11.33 3.52 14.23
N LEU A 183 10.04 3.23 13.99
CA LEU A 183 8.98 3.20 14.99
C LEU A 183 8.30 1.83 15.06
N ASP A 184 7.67 1.55 16.20
CA ASP A 184 6.72 0.45 16.30
C ASP A 184 5.50 0.77 15.42
N VAL A 185 5.06 -0.19 14.61
CA VAL A 185 3.91 -0.02 13.71
C VAL A 185 2.64 0.38 14.48
N ARG A 186 2.50 -0.02 15.74
CA ARG A 186 1.40 0.36 16.63
C ARG A 186 1.28 1.86 16.85
N GLU A 187 2.38 2.59 16.79
CA GLU A 187 2.34 4.06 16.91
C GLU A 187 1.64 4.71 15.71
N LEU A 188 1.81 4.14 14.51
CA LEU A 188 1.19 4.62 13.28
C LEU A 188 -0.29 4.23 13.16
N THR A 189 -0.65 3.07 13.68
CA THR A 189 -2.00 2.51 13.56
C THR A 189 -2.93 2.92 14.70
N ARG A 190 -2.38 3.27 15.86
CA ARG A 190 -3.16 3.62 17.07
C ARG A 190 -4.29 4.62 16.83
N PRO A 191 -4.09 5.75 16.09
CA PRO A 191 -5.13 6.74 15.91
C PRO A 191 -6.29 6.30 15.00
N ALA A 192 -6.09 5.29 14.13
CA ALA A 192 -7.11 4.81 13.21
C ALA A 192 -8.05 3.79 13.87
N ASP A 193 -9.34 3.81 13.50
CA ASP A 193 -10.34 2.85 14.01
C ASP A 193 -10.22 1.49 13.30
N SER A 194 -9.78 1.49 12.06
CA SER A 194 -9.46 0.27 11.31
C SER A 194 -8.24 0.47 10.44
N VAL A 195 -7.49 -0.60 10.21
CA VAL A 195 -6.31 -0.61 9.35
C VAL A 195 -6.34 -1.83 8.44
N MET A 196 -6.10 -1.62 7.16
CA MET A 196 -5.80 -2.69 6.19
C MET A 196 -4.31 -2.68 5.91
N PHE A 197 -3.68 -3.86 5.79
CA PHE A 197 -2.30 -3.97 5.29
C PHE A 197 -2.08 -5.21 4.43
N CYS A 198 -1.18 -5.10 3.45
CA CYS A 198 -0.91 -6.20 2.51
C CYS A 198 0.20 -7.12 3.02
N LEU A 199 -0.01 -8.43 2.88
CA LEU A 199 1.01 -9.45 3.04
C LEU A 199 1.74 -9.73 1.72
N SER A 200 1.08 -9.47 0.58
CA SER A 200 1.46 -9.83 -0.79
C SER A 200 2.23 -8.73 -1.54
N LYS A 201 2.99 -7.90 -0.84
CA LYS A 201 3.87 -6.86 -1.41
C LYS A 201 5.29 -7.07 -0.88
N GLY A 202 5.93 -6.08 -0.30
CA GLY A 202 7.28 -6.19 0.27
C GLY A 202 7.46 -7.33 1.26
N LEU A 203 6.40 -7.75 1.96
CA LEU A 203 6.41 -8.89 2.87
C LEU A 203 6.45 -10.25 2.16
N SER A 204 6.25 -10.32 0.85
CA SER A 204 6.48 -11.48 -0.03
C SER A 204 5.53 -12.67 0.12
N ALA A 205 4.41 -12.57 0.85
CA ALA A 205 3.40 -13.60 0.78
C ALA A 205 2.78 -13.66 -0.64
N PRO A 206 2.38 -14.84 -1.15
CA PRO A 206 1.87 -14.96 -2.51
C PRO A 206 0.51 -14.29 -2.72
N VAL A 207 -0.24 -14.08 -1.65
CA VAL A 207 -1.60 -13.53 -1.67
C VAL A 207 -2.01 -13.04 -0.29
N GLY A 208 -2.94 -12.11 -0.24
CA GLY A 208 -3.68 -11.76 0.95
C GLY A 208 -3.25 -10.45 1.61
N SER A 209 -4.17 -9.99 2.43
CA SER A 209 -4.06 -8.79 3.25
C SER A 209 -4.81 -9.03 4.57
N MET A 210 -4.56 -8.17 5.54
CA MET A 210 -5.24 -8.18 6.84
C MET A 210 -6.07 -6.91 6.97
N LEU A 211 -7.25 -7.04 7.57
CA LEU A 211 -8.09 -5.92 7.99
C LEU A 211 -8.30 -6.01 9.50
N ALA A 212 -7.78 -5.05 10.24
CA ALA A 212 -7.77 -5.06 11.70
C ALA A 212 -8.56 -3.87 12.29
N GLY A 213 -9.12 -4.08 13.48
CA GLY A 213 -9.90 -3.08 14.21
C GLY A 213 -10.52 -3.65 15.49
N PRO A 214 -11.51 -2.98 16.08
CA PRO A 214 -12.27 -3.51 17.20
C PRO A 214 -13.01 -4.82 16.85
N HIS A 215 -13.23 -5.69 17.81
CA HIS A 215 -13.97 -6.95 17.60
C HIS A 215 -15.30 -6.73 16.87
N ALA A 216 -16.11 -5.78 17.31
CA ALA A 216 -17.40 -5.50 16.69
C ALA A 216 -17.29 -5.01 15.23
N PHE A 217 -16.19 -4.35 14.85
CA PHE A 217 -15.89 -3.97 13.49
C PHE A 217 -15.54 -5.21 12.66
N VAL A 218 -14.64 -6.05 13.15
CA VAL A 218 -14.16 -7.25 12.45
C VAL A 218 -15.31 -8.23 12.18
N GLU A 219 -16.22 -8.42 13.14
CA GLU A 219 -17.42 -9.25 12.96
C GLU A 219 -18.31 -8.74 11.81
N ARG A 220 -18.52 -7.44 11.71
CA ARG A 220 -19.27 -6.86 10.58
C ARG A 220 -18.49 -6.99 9.27
N ALA A 221 -17.19 -6.72 9.29
CA ALA A 221 -16.31 -6.84 8.11
C ALA A 221 -16.26 -8.28 7.57
N ARG A 222 -16.31 -9.30 8.44
CA ARG A 222 -16.42 -10.72 8.07
C ARG A 222 -17.66 -10.98 7.21
N ARG A 223 -18.78 -10.37 7.54
CA ARG A 223 -20.01 -10.47 6.72
C ARG A 223 -19.84 -9.80 5.37
N MET A 224 -19.16 -8.64 5.32
CA MET A 224 -18.85 -7.96 4.06
C MET A 224 -17.90 -8.82 3.20
N ARG A 225 -16.84 -9.37 3.79
CA ARG A 225 -15.95 -10.33 3.10
C ARG A 225 -16.74 -11.49 2.49
N LYS A 226 -17.68 -12.08 3.25
CA LYS A 226 -18.49 -13.18 2.76
C LYS A 226 -19.37 -12.77 1.58
N MET A 227 -20.04 -11.63 1.67
CA MET A 227 -20.89 -11.08 0.61
C MET A 227 -20.11 -10.84 -0.68
N LEU A 228 -18.86 -10.35 -0.56
CA LEU A 228 -17.97 -10.07 -1.69
C LEU A 228 -17.29 -11.34 -2.27
N GLY A 229 -17.59 -12.53 -1.74
CA GLY A 229 -17.00 -13.79 -2.23
C GLY A 229 -15.63 -14.13 -1.65
N GLY A 230 -15.13 -13.38 -0.66
CA GLY A 230 -13.83 -13.58 -0.03
C GLY A 230 -13.80 -14.59 1.13
N GLY A 231 -14.92 -15.26 1.43
CA GLY A 231 -14.96 -16.34 2.40
C GLY A 231 -14.41 -17.62 1.78
N MET A 232 -13.13 -17.90 2.03
CA MET A 232 -12.44 -19.11 1.57
C MET A 232 -12.71 -20.29 2.53
N ARG A 233 -12.22 -21.48 2.18
CA ARG A 233 -12.33 -22.69 2.98
C ARG A 233 -11.01 -22.98 3.71
N GLN A 234 -10.21 -23.89 3.26
CA GLN A 234 -8.91 -24.27 3.85
C GLN A 234 -7.84 -23.24 3.53
N ALA A 235 -8.07 -22.00 3.95
CA ALA A 235 -7.21 -20.86 3.67
C ALA A 235 -5.90 -20.86 4.48
N GLY A 236 -5.77 -21.77 5.45
CA GLY A 236 -4.55 -21.97 6.22
C GLY A 236 -3.31 -22.19 5.35
N VAL A 237 -3.46 -22.82 4.17
CA VAL A 237 -2.39 -22.94 3.18
C VAL A 237 -1.82 -21.58 2.80
N LEU A 238 -2.65 -20.55 2.64
CA LEU A 238 -2.23 -19.18 2.31
C LEU A 238 -1.79 -18.40 3.57
N ALA A 239 -2.53 -18.60 4.67
CA ALA A 239 -2.25 -17.93 5.93
C ALA A 239 -0.88 -18.30 6.51
N ALA A 240 -0.39 -19.51 6.29
CA ALA A 240 0.94 -19.94 6.70
C ALA A 240 2.04 -19.07 6.09
N ALA A 241 1.92 -18.68 4.82
CA ALA A 241 2.84 -17.71 4.19
C ALA A 241 2.70 -16.33 4.81
N GLY A 242 1.48 -15.93 5.20
CA GLY A 242 1.23 -14.67 5.91
C GLY A 242 1.93 -14.60 7.27
N ILE A 243 1.96 -15.68 8.02
CA ILE A 243 2.69 -15.79 9.29
C ILE A 243 4.19 -15.58 9.04
N CYS A 244 4.78 -16.30 8.08
CA CYS A 244 6.19 -16.10 7.71
C CYS A 244 6.46 -14.65 7.24
N ALA A 245 5.51 -14.04 6.49
CA ALA A 245 5.64 -12.66 6.04
C ALA A 245 5.80 -11.70 7.21
N LEU A 246 5.01 -11.86 8.26
CA LEU A 246 5.01 -11.02 9.44
C LEU A 246 6.19 -11.29 10.38
N THR A 247 6.63 -12.54 10.49
CA THR A 247 7.69 -12.92 11.45
C THR A 247 9.10 -12.87 10.89
N GLU A 248 9.26 -12.93 9.55
CA GLU A 248 10.59 -13.06 8.93
C GLU A 248 10.95 -11.88 8.00
N ASN A 249 9.97 -11.11 7.51
CA ASN A 249 10.21 -10.18 6.42
C ASN A 249 10.03 -8.69 6.75
N VAL A 250 9.57 -8.34 7.95
CA VAL A 250 9.35 -6.93 8.31
C VAL A 250 10.67 -6.17 8.36
N ASP A 251 11.63 -6.64 9.16
CA ASP A 251 12.90 -5.93 9.37
C ASP A 251 13.72 -5.80 8.09
N ARG A 252 13.63 -6.79 7.19
CA ARG A 252 14.35 -6.74 5.93
C ARG A 252 13.81 -5.68 4.93
N LEU A 253 12.67 -5.06 5.18
CA LEU A 253 12.21 -3.93 4.37
C LEU A 253 13.23 -2.78 4.35
N ALA A 254 14.09 -2.69 5.36
CA ALA A 254 15.21 -1.76 5.38
C ALA A 254 16.17 -1.95 4.19
N ASP A 255 16.37 -3.19 3.73
CA ASP A 255 17.21 -3.47 2.56
C ASP A 255 16.57 -2.91 1.28
N ASP A 256 15.24 -3.00 1.17
CA ASP A 256 14.49 -2.47 0.02
C ASP A 256 14.60 -0.93 0.00
N HIS A 257 14.51 -0.28 1.17
CA HIS A 257 14.68 1.18 1.28
C HIS A 257 16.12 1.60 0.91
N ALA A 258 17.12 0.87 1.39
CA ALA A 258 18.53 1.13 1.04
C ALA A 258 18.77 1.00 -0.47
N ASN A 259 18.19 -0.03 -1.10
CA ASN A 259 18.25 -0.25 -2.54
C ASN A 259 17.54 0.87 -3.32
N ALA A 260 16.39 1.36 -2.86
CA ALA A 260 15.69 2.49 -3.48
C ALA A 260 16.53 3.77 -3.42
N LEU A 261 17.12 4.06 -2.27
CA LEU A 261 17.97 5.23 -2.10
C LEU A 261 19.24 5.14 -2.96
N GLU A 262 19.87 3.95 -3.07
CA GLU A 262 21.01 3.72 -3.94
C GLU A 262 20.65 3.90 -5.42
N LEU A 263 19.50 3.37 -5.86
CA LEU A 263 18.95 3.58 -7.21
C LEU A 263 18.73 5.08 -7.49
N ALA A 264 18.06 5.79 -6.60
CA ALA A 264 17.76 7.21 -6.76
C ALA A 264 19.03 8.06 -6.83
N ARG A 265 20.00 7.82 -5.94
CA ARG A 265 21.32 8.49 -5.95
C ARG A 265 22.07 8.23 -7.26
N GLY A 266 22.04 6.99 -7.73
CA GLY A 266 22.73 6.61 -8.98
C GLY A 266 22.08 7.21 -10.23
N LEU A 267 20.80 7.54 -10.18
CA LEU A 267 20.06 8.19 -11.26
C LEU A 267 20.09 9.73 -11.16
N GLN A 268 20.52 10.29 -10.03
CA GLN A 268 20.65 11.72 -9.88
C GLN A 268 21.69 12.29 -10.86
N GLY A 269 21.34 13.36 -11.57
CA GLY A 269 22.20 13.96 -12.58
C GLY A 269 22.30 13.20 -13.90
N VAL A 270 21.55 12.12 -14.08
CA VAL A 270 21.39 11.49 -15.39
C VAL A 270 20.57 12.41 -16.29
N PRO A 271 21.04 12.72 -17.53
CA PRO A 271 20.33 13.64 -18.41
C PRO A 271 18.94 13.12 -18.77
N ALA A 272 18.05 14.04 -19.09
CA ALA A 272 16.65 13.81 -19.49
C ALA A 272 15.71 13.25 -18.43
N ILE A 273 16.17 13.07 -17.17
CA ILE A 273 15.30 12.75 -16.03
C ILE A 273 15.62 13.61 -14.81
N ALA A 274 14.63 13.79 -13.93
CA ALA A 274 14.79 14.37 -12.61
C ALA A 274 14.33 13.38 -11.53
N VAL A 275 15.17 13.20 -10.51
CA VAL A 275 14.87 12.37 -9.34
C VAL A 275 15.04 13.23 -8.09
N ASP A 276 13.98 13.36 -7.31
CA ASP A 276 13.99 14.07 -6.03
C ASP A 276 14.32 13.12 -4.88
N LEU A 277 15.55 13.21 -4.36
CA LEU A 277 15.99 12.38 -3.23
C LEU A 277 15.20 12.65 -1.95
N GLY A 278 14.67 13.86 -1.77
CA GLY A 278 13.87 14.22 -0.60
C GLY A 278 12.51 13.50 -0.54
N ARG A 279 12.11 12.90 -1.65
CA ARG A 279 10.87 12.12 -1.75
C ARG A 279 11.08 10.60 -1.73
N VAL A 280 12.31 10.12 -1.59
CA VAL A 280 12.61 8.68 -1.46
C VAL A 280 12.60 8.32 0.02
N GLU A 281 11.41 8.15 0.56
CA GLU A 281 11.23 7.84 1.98
C GLU A 281 11.24 6.33 2.27
N THR A 282 10.89 5.50 1.27
CA THR A 282 10.75 4.05 1.41
C THR A 282 11.33 3.33 0.20
N ASN A 283 10.66 2.29 -0.29
CA ASN A 283 11.10 1.44 -1.39
C ASN A 283 10.70 1.95 -2.79
N MET A 284 10.31 3.21 -2.95
CA MET A 284 9.84 3.77 -4.21
C MET A 284 10.71 4.91 -4.71
N VAL A 285 11.00 4.89 -6.02
CA VAL A 285 11.72 5.95 -6.72
C VAL A 285 10.87 6.41 -7.90
N TYR A 286 10.63 7.72 -7.97
CA TYR A 286 9.93 8.35 -9.07
C TYR A 286 10.93 9.17 -9.89
N ALA A 287 11.03 8.88 -11.18
CA ALA A 287 11.82 9.64 -12.14
C ALA A 287 10.89 10.41 -13.06
N HIS A 288 11.03 11.74 -13.09
CA HIS A 288 10.30 12.62 -14.01
C HIS A 288 11.08 12.74 -15.30
N CYS A 289 10.45 12.42 -16.43
CA CYS A 289 11.03 12.56 -17.75
C CYS A 289 11.05 14.06 -18.13
N LEU A 290 12.20 14.54 -18.59
CA LEU A 290 12.37 15.89 -19.09
C LEU A 290 12.33 15.90 -20.63
N PRO A 291 11.63 16.84 -21.27
CA PRO A 291 11.60 16.92 -22.73
C PRO A 291 13.02 16.94 -23.35
N PRO A 292 13.24 16.24 -24.48
CA PRO A 292 12.25 15.55 -25.33
C PRO A 292 11.94 14.11 -24.91
N LEU A 293 12.51 13.57 -23.83
CA LEU A 293 12.26 12.22 -23.36
C LEU A 293 10.80 12.04 -22.90
N THR A 294 10.11 11.06 -23.50
CA THR A 294 8.79 10.64 -23.01
C THR A 294 8.93 9.44 -22.03
N ARG A 295 7.96 9.25 -21.16
CA ARG A 295 7.94 8.08 -20.25
C ARG A 295 7.88 6.76 -21.02
N GLU A 296 7.16 6.71 -22.13
CA GLU A 296 7.06 5.53 -23.00
C GLU A 296 8.43 5.16 -23.58
N ARG A 297 9.19 6.16 -24.01
CA ARG A 297 10.56 5.96 -24.51
C ARG A 297 11.48 5.52 -23.38
N PHE A 298 11.37 6.10 -22.20
CA PHE A 298 12.16 5.66 -21.03
C PHE A 298 11.87 4.20 -20.67
N VAL A 299 10.60 3.80 -20.60
CA VAL A 299 10.21 2.40 -20.34
C VAL A 299 10.78 1.46 -21.40
N ALA A 300 10.71 1.84 -22.70
CA ALA A 300 11.27 1.04 -23.79
C ALA A 300 12.80 0.87 -23.67
N LEU A 301 13.53 1.95 -23.37
CA LEU A 301 14.97 1.93 -23.14
C LEU A 301 15.39 1.02 -21.97
N CYS A 302 14.61 1.01 -20.90
CA CYS A 302 14.81 0.08 -19.79
C CYS A 302 14.56 -1.37 -20.21
N LEU A 303 13.46 -1.61 -20.91
CA LEU A 303 13.07 -2.95 -21.34
C LEU A 303 14.10 -3.58 -22.31
N GLU A 304 14.66 -2.80 -23.25
CA GLU A 304 15.76 -3.21 -24.14
C GLU A 304 16.98 -3.74 -23.35
N ARG A 305 17.12 -3.35 -22.08
CA ARG A 305 18.20 -3.74 -21.17
C ARG A 305 17.78 -4.76 -20.11
N GLY A 306 16.60 -5.35 -20.28
CA GLY A 306 16.07 -6.32 -19.32
C GLY A 306 15.65 -5.71 -17.97
N ILE A 307 15.39 -4.40 -17.91
CA ILE A 307 14.91 -3.70 -16.73
C ILE A 307 13.44 -3.35 -16.96
N LYS A 308 12.57 -3.80 -16.06
CA LYS A 308 11.13 -3.50 -16.11
C LYS A 308 10.79 -2.43 -15.10
N VAL A 309 10.21 -1.33 -15.57
CA VAL A 309 9.76 -0.18 -14.79
C VAL A 309 8.31 0.14 -15.12
N ASP A 310 7.63 0.93 -14.30
CA ASP A 310 6.21 1.25 -14.45
C ASP A 310 6.01 2.71 -14.91
N ALA A 311 5.17 2.89 -15.95
CA ALA A 311 4.74 4.20 -16.41
C ALA A 311 3.62 4.73 -15.50
N SER A 312 3.97 5.56 -14.51
CA SER A 312 3.05 6.03 -13.47
C SER A 312 2.80 7.53 -13.60
N GLY A 313 1.63 7.88 -14.10
CA GLY A 313 1.26 9.29 -14.27
C GLY A 313 1.88 9.98 -15.49
N PRO A 314 1.52 11.24 -15.76
CA PRO A 314 2.07 12.00 -16.87
C PRO A 314 3.56 12.28 -16.71
N GLY A 315 4.35 11.87 -17.70
CA GLY A 315 5.80 12.13 -17.73
C GLY A 315 6.61 11.48 -16.58
N THR A 316 6.06 10.50 -15.89
CA THR A 316 6.69 9.91 -14.70
C THR A 316 6.85 8.40 -14.84
N VAL A 317 7.99 7.89 -14.42
CA VAL A 317 8.29 6.47 -14.31
C VAL A 317 8.54 6.12 -12.85
N ARG A 318 7.83 5.11 -12.35
CA ARG A 318 7.98 4.57 -11.01
C ARG A 318 8.87 3.33 -11.02
N MET A 319 9.75 3.23 -10.06
CA MET A 319 10.59 2.07 -9.78
C MET A 319 10.41 1.68 -8.32
N VAL A 320 10.15 0.41 -8.05
CA VAL A 320 9.89 -0.12 -6.71
C VAL A 320 10.89 -1.23 -6.43
N THR A 321 11.68 -1.08 -5.38
CA THR A 321 12.61 -2.11 -4.92
C THR A 321 11.91 -3.09 -4.00
N HIS A 322 12.36 -4.33 -4.02
CA HIS A 322 11.77 -5.40 -3.23
C HIS A 322 12.75 -6.58 -3.10
N ARG A 323 12.42 -7.57 -2.26
CA ARG A 323 13.26 -8.73 -1.92
C ARG A 323 13.96 -9.41 -3.11
N ASN A 324 13.30 -9.49 -4.27
CA ASN A 324 13.85 -10.19 -5.44
C ASN A 324 14.73 -9.28 -6.33
N VAL A 325 15.07 -8.09 -5.85
CA VAL A 325 16.00 -7.16 -6.50
C VAL A 325 17.20 -6.96 -5.57
N SER A 326 18.33 -7.52 -5.97
CA SER A 326 19.56 -7.45 -5.19
C SER A 326 20.26 -6.10 -5.38
N ARG A 327 21.22 -5.80 -4.48
CA ARG A 327 22.10 -4.63 -4.63
C ARG A 327 22.89 -4.66 -5.95
N GLN A 328 23.26 -5.86 -6.44
CA GLN A 328 23.93 -6.00 -7.74
C GLN A 328 23.00 -5.64 -8.90
N ASP A 329 21.72 -6.02 -8.81
CA ASP A 329 20.69 -5.62 -9.81
C ASP A 329 20.50 -4.10 -9.81
N ILE A 330 20.54 -3.44 -8.65
CA ILE A 330 20.47 -1.98 -8.54
C ILE A 330 21.69 -1.32 -9.21
N ALA A 331 22.89 -1.80 -8.92
CA ALA A 331 24.10 -1.28 -9.56
C ALA A 331 24.07 -1.45 -11.07
N TYR A 332 23.57 -2.59 -11.57
CA TYR A 332 23.34 -2.84 -12.99
C TYR A 332 22.29 -1.86 -13.55
N ALA A 333 21.15 -1.70 -12.89
CA ALA A 333 20.07 -0.83 -13.34
C ALA A 333 20.54 0.63 -13.47
N VAL A 334 21.23 1.15 -12.46
CA VAL A 334 21.80 2.52 -12.46
C VAL A 334 22.72 2.71 -13.67
N LYS A 335 23.66 1.77 -13.90
CA LYS A 335 24.60 1.83 -15.01
C LYS A 335 23.87 1.80 -16.35
N ALA A 336 23.00 0.81 -16.56
CA ALA A 336 22.33 0.56 -17.83
C ALA A 336 21.34 1.67 -18.20
N ILE A 337 20.58 2.19 -17.23
CA ILE A 337 19.68 3.34 -17.43
C ILE A 337 20.49 4.60 -17.75
N GLY A 338 21.54 4.86 -16.98
CA GLY A 338 22.39 6.03 -17.21
C GLY A 338 23.07 6.02 -18.57
N GLU A 339 23.57 4.88 -19.05
CA GLU A 339 24.14 4.73 -20.39
C GLU A 339 23.08 4.94 -21.47
N ALA A 340 21.88 4.37 -21.30
CA ALA A 340 20.78 4.50 -22.24
C ALA A 340 20.35 5.96 -22.45
N LEU A 341 20.13 6.66 -21.34
CA LEU A 341 19.64 8.04 -21.39
C LEU A 341 20.71 9.02 -21.89
N ARG A 342 21.99 8.78 -21.59
CA ARG A 342 23.08 9.55 -22.20
C ARG A 342 23.16 9.37 -23.71
N ALA A 343 23.03 8.13 -24.21
CA ALA A 343 23.01 7.85 -25.64
C ALA A 343 21.79 8.49 -26.32
N GLU A 344 20.62 8.44 -25.72
CA GLU A 344 19.39 9.07 -26.22
C GLU A 344 19.51 10.60 -26.27
N ALA A 345 20.08 11.22 -25.24
CA ALA A 345 20.31 12.66 -25.21
C ALA A 345 21.29 13.13 -26.30
N LEU A 346 22.33 12.34 -26.60
CA LEU A 346 23.29 12.63 -27.68
C LEU A 346 22.65 12.49 -29.07
N ALA A 347 21.70 11.58 -29.25
CA ALA A 347 21.01 11.36 -30.52
C ALA A 347 19.94 12.43 -30.82
N ALA A 348 19.54 13.21 -29.83
CA ALA A 348 18.54 14.28 -29.94
C ALA A 348 19.15 15.65 -30.25
N VAL A 349 20.50 15.76 -30.29
CA VAL A 349 21.28 16.94 -30.69
C VAL A 349 21.73 16.81 -32.17
#